data_e0f3333c4fc6ed6f70539d43c9a45638
#
_entry.id   e0f3333c4fc6ed6f70539d43c9a45638
#
_cell.length_a   1.000
_cell.length_b   1.000
_cell.length_c   1.000
_cell.angle_alpha   90.00
_cell.angle_beta   90.00
_cell.angle_gamma   90.00
#
_symmetry.space_group_name_H-M   'P 1'
#
loop_
_entity.id
_entity.type
_entity.pdbx_description
1 polymer ?
#
loop_
_entity_poly.entity_id
_entity_poly.type
_entity_poly.pdbx_seq_one_letter_code
_entity_poly.pdbx_strand_id
1 'polypeptide(L)'
;MKVWRPGITGKLFLAIFATCIVLLISMHWAVRVSFERGFIDYIKHGNEQRLQMLGDALGDQYQQHGNWRFLRNNDRFVFQILRSFEHDNDRDKPGPGMPPHGWRTQFWVVDQNGRVLVGPRGPVPHDGTRRPILVNGAEVGAIIASPVERLTRNTDINFDMQQRRASWMIVALSTLLAALATFLLARGLLAPVKRLVEGTHRLAAGDFTTRVTPTSADELGKLAQDFNQLASTLEKNQQMRRDFMADISHELRTPLAVLRGELEAIQDGVRQFTPESVTSLQAEVGTLTKLVDDLHQLSLSDEGALAYQKTTVDLVPLLEVAGGAFRERFTSRGLTLHYALPDSMTVFGDPDRLMQLFNNLLENSLRYTDSGGGLHISAEQRDKSLFLTFADSAPGVSDEQLQKPFDRFYRTEVSRNRASGGSGLGLAICVNIVHAHNGHLHAAHSPFGGVSITVELPLDRDLQREV
;
A
#
# COMPACT_ATOMS: atom_id res chain seq x y z
N MET A 1 -6.28 -37.79 -5.24
CA MET A 1 -6.33 -36.91 -4.07
C MET A 1 -6.03 -35.50 -4.53
N LYS A 2 -7.03 -34.57 -4.53
CA LYS A 2 -6.79 -33.14 -4.80
C LYS A 2 -5.99 -32.59 -3.62
N VAL A 3 -4.72 -32.30 -3.84
CA VAL A 3 -3.89 -31.57 -2.85
C VAL A 3 -4.57 -30.21 -2.63
N TRP A 4 -5.15 -30.02 -1.44
CA TRP A 4 -5.71 -28.76 -1.01
C TRP A 4 -4.58 -27.75 -0.94
N ARG A 5 -4.49 -26.84 -1.95
CA ARG A 5 -3.54 -25.73 -1.94
C ARG A 5 -4.24 -24.53 -1.31
N PRO A 6 -3.99 -24.25 -0.04
CA PRO A 6 -4.60 -23.08 0.60
C PRO A 6 -4.11 -21.83 -0.11
N GLY A 7 -5.04 -20.94 -0.44
CA GLY A 7 -4.70 -19.59 -0.93
C GLY A 7 -3.90 -18.81 0.13
N ILE A 8 -3.48 -17.58 -0.19
CA ILE A 8 -2.68 -16.72 0.69
C ILE A 8 -3.33 -16.57 2.07
N THR A 9 -4.67 -16.42 2.11
CA THR A 9 -5.46 -16.37 3.36
C THR A 9 -5.26 -17.61 4.23
N GLY A 10 -5.36 -18.79 3.62
CA GLY A 10 -5.20 -20.05 4.34
C GLY A 10 -3.75 -20.27 4.82
N LYS A 11 -2.76 -19.86 4.03
CA LYS A 11 -1.34 -19.94 4.41
C LYS A 11 -1.03 -19.01 5.59
N LEU A 12 -1.50 -17.77 5.57
CA LEU A 12 -1.29 -16.80 6.65
C LEU A 12 -2.01 -17.24 7.92
N PHE A 13 -3.27 -17.67 7.80
CA PHE A 13 -4.01 -18.24 8.93
C PHE A 13 -3.25 -19.41 9.56
N LEU A 14 -2.81 -20.38 8.76
CA LEU A 14 -2.07 -21.54 9.26
C LEU A 14 -0.74 -21.14 9.90
N ALA A 15 0.00 -20.20 9.33
CA ALA A 15 1.26 -19.74 9.90
C ALA A 15 1.08 -19.09 11.26
N ILE A 16 0.15 -18.11 11.38
CA ILE A 16 -0.10 -17.40 12.64
C ILE A 16 -0.69 -18.38 13.68
N PHE A 17 -1.65 -19.22 13.28
CA PHE A 17 -2.27 -20.18 14.18
C PHE A 17 -1.28 -21.24 14.67
N ALA A 18 -0.40 -21.75 13.79
CA ALA A 18 0.65 -22.69 14.19
C ALA A 18 1.64 -22.05 15.16
N THR A 19 2.03 -20.79 14.94
CA THR A 19 2.89 -20.05 15.87
C THR A 19 2.22 -19.88 17.23
N CYS A 20 0.93 -19.52 17.27
CA CYS A 20 0.17 -19.42 18.51
C CYS A 20 0.10 -20.78 19.25
N ILE A 21 -0.14 -21.88 18.53
CA ILE A 21 -0.17 -23.22 19.15
C ILE A 21 1.20 -23.59 19.74
N VAL A 22 2.29 -23.35 19.00
CA VAL A 22 3.65 -23.64 19.52
C VAL A 22 3.93 -22.85 20.79
N LEU A 23 3.57 -21.56 20.83
CA LEU A 23 3.72 -20.72 22.01
C LEU A 23 2.88 -21.25 23.18
N LEU A 24 1.61 -21.61 22.93
CA LEU A 24 0.73 -22.15 23.98
C LEU A 24 1.27 -23.48 24.56
N ILE A 25 1.75 -24.38 23.69
CA ILE A 25 2.32 -25.67 24.12
C ILE A 25 3.60 -25.43 24.92
N SER A 26 4.51 -24.58 24.44
CA SER A 26 5.76 -24.27 25.15
C SER A 26 5.53 -23.60 26.51
N MET A 27 4.58 -22.66 26.57
CA MET A 27 4.20 -22.02 27.82
C MET A 27 3.56 -23.00 28.78
N HIS A 28 2.63 -23.83 28.32
CA HIS A 28 2.01 -24.88 29.16
C HIS A 28 3.05 -25.84 29.72
N TRP A 29 3.99 -26.29 28.87
CA TRP A 29 5.08 -27.17 29.30
C TRP A 29 5.98 -26.49 30.34
N ALA A 30 6.38 -25.25 30.10
CA ALA A 30 7.22 -24.50 31.05
C ALA A 30 6.55 -24.28 32.40
N VAL A 31 5.27 -23.89 32.43
CA VAL A 31 4.49 -23.71 33.66
C VAL A 31 4.37 -25.03 34.42
N ARG A 32 4.12 -26.14 33.69
CA ARG A 32 4.01 -27.45 34.32
C ARG A 32 5.33 -27.91 34.96
N VAL A 33 6.44 -27.79 34.26
CA VAL A 33 7.77 -28.16 34.78
C VAL A 33 8.14 -27.29 35.99
N SER A 34 7.88 -26.00 35.88
CA SER A 34 8.14 -25.05 36.99
C SER A 34 7.31 -25.40 38.24
N PHE A 35 6.01 -25.71 38.02
CA PHE A 35 5.11 -26.07 39.09
C PHE A 35 5.53 -27.41 39.76
N GLU A 36 5.80 -28.47 38.97
CA GLU A 36 6.22 -29.76 39.52
C GLU A 36 7.49 -29.63 40.37
N ARG A 37 8.48 -28.87 39.90
CA ARG A 37 9.73 -28.65 40.68
C ARG A 37 9.49 -27.83 41.93
N GLY A 38 8.79 -26.71 41.85
CA GLY A 38 8.52 -25.87 42.98
C GLY A 38 7.66 -26.56 44.06
N PHE A 39 6.72 -27.40 43.64
CA PHE A 39 5.88 -28.14 44.56
C PHE A 39 6.66 -29.22 45.30
N ILE A 40 7.54 -29.95 44.64
CA ILE A 40 8.41 -30.95 45.27
C ILE A 40 9.36 -30.27 46.27
N ASP A 41 9.97 -29.15 45.90
CA ASP A 41 10.87 -28.39 46.76
C ASP A 41 10.12 -27.85 48.00
N TYR A 42 8.90 -27.34 47.85
CA TYR A 42 8.06 -26.89 48.94
C TYR A 42 7.77 -28.03 49.94
N ILE A 43 7.43 -29.22 49.41
CA ILE A 43 7.19 -30.38 50.25
C ILE A 43 8.45 -30.80 51.03
N LYS A 44 9.61 -30.83 50.34
CA LYS A 44 10.90 -31.18 50.97
C LYS A 44 11.23 -30.24 52.13
N HIS A 45 11.19 -28.93 51.90
CA HIS A 45 11.50 -27.95 52.95
C HIS A 45 10.52 -28.03 54.15
N GLY A 46 9.22 -28.20 53.87
CA GLY A 46 8.23 -28.38 54.91
C GLY A 46 8.48 -29.65 55.76
N ASN A 47 8.89 -30.74 55.12
CA ASN A 47 9.22 -31.99 55.83
C ASN A 47 10.53 -31.85 56.63
N GLU A 48 11.55 -31.18 56.07
CA GLU A 48 12.81 -30.93 56.79
C GLU A 48 12.60 -30.13 58.07
N GLN A 49 11.81 -29.05 58.04
CA GLN A 49 11.48 -28.25 59.20
C GLN A 49 10.75 -29.07 60.28
N ARG A 50 9.79 -29.92 59.88
CA ARG A 50 9.06 -30.80 60.85
C ARG A 50 9.95 -31.85 61.43
N LEU A 51 10.87 -32.47 60.62
CA LEU A 51 11.85 -33.42 61.13
C LEU A 51 12.79 -32.77 62.16
N GLN A 52 13.18 -31.50 61.89
CA GLN A 52 14.01 -30.74 62.80
C GLN A 52 13.28 -30.53 64.19
N MET A 53 12.04 -29.99 64.13
CA MET A 53 11.21 -29.78 65.36
C MET A 53 10.98 -31.08 66.10
N LEU A 54 10.74 -32.19 65.38
CA LEU A 54 10.62 -33.48 66.00
C LEU A 54 11.92 -33.97 66.67
N GLY A 55 13.09 -33.73 66.00
CA GLY A 55 14.40 -34.04 66.51
C GLY A 55 14.71 -33.30 67.80
N ASP A 56 14.44 -32.02 67.84
CA ASP A 56 14.65 -31.16 69.00
C ASP A 56 13.75 -31.60 70.18
N ALA A 57 12.45 -31.82 69.92
CA ALA A 57 11.52 -32.28 70.97
C ALA A 57 11.84 -33.68 71.50
N LEU A 58 12.32 -34.60 70.62
CA LEU A 58 12.78 -35.92 71.13
C LEU A 58 14.09 -35.84 71.88
N GLY A 59 14.97 -34.89 71.54
CA GLY A 59 16.20 -34.59 72.27
C GLY A 59 15.89 -34.08 73.66
N ASP A 60 14.97 -33.13 73.83
CA ASP A 60 14.53 -32.61 75.13
C ASP A 60 13.92 -33.72 76.00
N GLN A 61 13.10 -34.59 75.44
CA GLN A 61 12.54 -35.72 76.11
C GLN A 61 13.57 -36.76 76.59
N TYR A 62 14.59 -37.00 75.70
CA TYR A 62 15.70 -37.88 76.10
C TYR A 62 16.52 -37.29 77.24
N GLN A 63 16.76 -35.99 77.22
CA GLN A 63 17.47 -35.32 78.29
C GLN A 63 16.75 -35.44 79.65
N GLN A 64 15.41 -35.41 79.64
CA GLN A 64 14.59 -35.59 80.84
C GLN A 64 14.58 -37.02 81.38
N HIS A 65 14.59 -38.01 80.47
CA HIS A 65 14.42 -39.42 80.86
C HIS A 65 15.72 -40.23 80.92
N GLY A 66 16.81 -39.71 80.38
CA GLY A 66 18.14 -40.32 80.29
C GLY A 66 18.27 -41.59 79.46
N ASN A 67 17.21 -42.05 78.85
CA ASN A 67 17.20 -43.22 77.96
C ASN A 67 15.97 -43.26 77.04
N TRP A 68 15.95 -44.17 76.02
CA TRP A 68 14.87 -44.31 75.03
C TRP A 68 13.72 -45.25 75.45
N ARG A 69 13.62 -45.67 76.71
CA ARG A 69 12.61 -46.64 77.14
C ARG A 69 11.18 -46.10 76.93
N PHE A 70 10.94 -44.78 77.10
CA PHE A 70 9.65 -44.10 76.95
C PHE A 70 9.15 -44.15 75.49
N LEU A 71 10.03 -44.27 74.55
CA LEU A 71 9.71 -44.21 73.07
C LEU A 71 9.55 -45.62 72.49
N ARG A 72 10.07 -46.67 73.15
CA ARG A 72 10.12 -48.00 72.55
C ARG A 72 8.73 -48.55 72.25
N ASN A 73 8.36 -48.81 70.96
CA ASN A 73 7.01 -49.19 70.52
C ASN A 73 5.89 -48.25 70.91
N ASN A 74 6.18 -46.96 71.10
CA ASN A 74 5.20 -45.95 71.47
C ASN A 74 5.01 -44.89 70.41
N ASP A 75 4.51 -45.32 69.24
CA ASP A 75 4.25 -44.43 68.12
C ASP A 75 3.28 -43.31 68.46
N ARG A 76 2.37 -43.56 69.42
CA ARG A 76 1.39 -42.57 69.92
C ARG A 76 2.05 -41.31 70.48
N PHE A 77 3.16 -41.49 71.13
CA PHE A 77 3.89 -40.37 71.73
C PHE A 77 4.50 -39.47 70.75
N VAL A 78 5.12 -40.06 69.71
CA VAL A 78 5.67 -39.29 68.57
C VAL A 78 4.57 -38.55 67.87
N PHE A 79 3.44 -39.18 67.59
CA PHE A 79 2.31 -38.52 66.94
C PHE A 79 1.68 -37.43 67.83
N GLN A 80 1.74 -37.50 69.14
CA GLN A 80 1.37 -36.40 70.01
C GLN A 80 2.27 -35.19 69.88
N ILE A 81 3.58 -35.39 69.84
CA ILE A 81 4.57 -34.33 69.61
C ILE A 81 4.33 -33.69 68.24
N LEU A 82 4.12 -34.48 67.22
CA LEU A 82 3.86 -33.95 65.88
C LEU A 82 2.56 -33.16 65.81
N ARG A 83 1.52 -33.55 66.54
CA ARG A 83 0.27 -32.80 66.66
C ARG A 83 0.40 -31.49 67.42
N SER A 84 1.30 -31.39 68.37
CA SER A 84 1.51 -30.13 69.11
C SER A 84 2.12 -29.04 68.26
N PHE A 85 2.72 -29.41 67.07
CA PHE A 85 3.23 -28.49 66.08
C PHE A 85 2.18 -28.08 65.05
N GLU A 86 1.01 -28.73 64.96
CA GLU A 86 -0.09 -28.33 64.10
C GLU A 86 -0.84 -27.15 64.75
N HIS A 87 -0.95 -26.04 63.98
CA HIS A 87 -1.77 -24.91 64.41
C HIS A 87 -3.24 -25.29 64.40
N ASP A 88 -3.97 -24.78 65.40
CA ASP A 88 -5.32 -25.16 65.82
C ASP A 88 -6.46 -24.94 64.78
N ASN A 89 -6.14 -24.68 63.53
CA ASN A 89 -7.08 -24.28 62.50
C ASN A 89 -7.54 -25.41 61.55
N ASP A 90 -7.13 -26.65 61.75
CA ASP A 90 -7.51 -27.77 60.88
C ASP A 90 -8.68 -28.55 61.40
N ARG A 91 -9.88 -28.42 60.87
CA ARG A 91 -11.14 -29.02 61.30
C ARG A 91 -11.20 -30.56 61.15
N ASP A 92 -10.26 -31.18 60.42
CA ASP A 92 -10.18 -32.62 60.19
C ASP A 92 -9.00 -33.24 60.98
N LYS A 93 -9.14 -33.34 62.32
CA LYS A 93 -8.14 -34.02 63.21
C LYS A 93 -8.17 -35.53 62.94
N PRO A 94 -7.06 -36.16 62.49
CA PRO A 94 -6.98 -37.62 62.39
C PRO A 94 -7.16 -38.30 63.75
N GLY A 95 -7.75 -39.50 63.74
CA GLY A 95 -7.99 -40.26 64.94
C GLY A 95 -6.73 -40.59 65.78
N PRO A 96 -6.84 -40.90 67.05
CA PRO A 96 -5.71 -41.24 67.92
C PRO A 96 -4.99 -42.48 67.38
N GLY A 97 -3.71 -42.32 67.04
CA GLY A 97 -2.87 -43.38 66.50
C GLY A 97 -2.60 -43.29 64.94
N MET A 98 -3.14 -42.25 64.26
CA MET A 98 -2.79 -41.92 62.91
C MET A 98 -1.80 -40.75 62.85
N PRO A 99 -0.88 -40.73 61.81
CA PRO A 99 -0.02 -39.57 61.60
C PRO A 99 -0.84 -38.31 61.40
N PRO A 100 -0.39 -37.13 61.84
CA PRO A 100 -1.10 -35.88 61.73
C PRO A 100 -1.26 -35.48 60.24
N HIS A 101 -2.32 -34.71 59.89
CA HIS A 101 -2.52 -34.11 58.57
C HIS A 101 -1.30 -33.27 58.20
N GLY A 102 -0.81 -33.42 56.99
CA GLY A 102 0.37 -32.68 56.52
C GLY A 102 1.71 -33.45 56.66
N TRP A 103 1.75 -34.54 57.37
CA TRP A 103 2.93 -35.40 57.43
C TRP A 103 3.00 -36.30 56.19
N ARG A 104 3.95 -36.01 55.31
CA ARG A 104 3.99 -36.58 53.95
C ARG A 104 5.01 -37.69 53.76
N THR A 105 5.88 -37.89 54.78
CA THR A 105 7.03 -38.82 54.66
C THR A 105 6.97 -39.86 55.76
N GLN A 106 7.26 -41.12 55.41
CA GLN A 106 7.51 -42.16 56.42
C GLN A 106 8.86 -41.89 57.05
N PHE A 107 8.91 -42.00 58.37
CA PHE A 107 10.12 -41.80 59.13
C PHE A 107 10.32 -42.90 60.20
N TRP A 108 11.55 -43.13 60.51
CA TRP A 108 11.99 -44.03 61.59
C TRP A 108 12.83 -43.25 62.58
N VAL A 109 12.61 -43.51 63.85
CA VAL A 109 13.48 -43.03 64.96
C VAL A 109 14.34 -44.19 65.38
N VAL A 110 15.67 -44.00 65.31
CA VAL A 110 16.64 -45.04 65.65
C VAL A 110 17.54 -44.58 66.82
N ASP A 111 18.00 -45.53 67.63
CA ASP A 111 18.98 -45.28 68.69
C ASP A 111 20.40 -45.16 68.16
N GLN A 112 21.40 -44.91 69.04
CA GLN A 112 22.82 -44.83 68.68
C GLN A 112 23.36 -46.11 67.99
N ASN A 113 22.74 -47.26 68.24
CA ASN A 113 23.14 -48.56 67.70
C ASN A 113 22.37 -48.88 66.39
N GLY A 114 21.59 -47.98 65.92
CA GLY A 114 20.78 -48.18 64.70
C GLY A 114 19.50 -49.04 64.92
N ARG A 115 19.10 -49.29 66.17
CA ARG A 115 17.86 -50.02 66.44
C ARG A 115 16.67 -49.12 66.29
N VAL A 116 15.63 -49.58 65.56
CA VAL A 116 14.41 -48.82 65.30
C VAL A 116 13.62 -48.77 66.69
N LEU A 117 13.33 -47.55 67.10
CA LEU A 117 12.55 -47.26 68.29
C LEU A 117 11.06 -47.06 67.92
N VAL A 118 10.82 -46.30 66.83
CA VAL A 118 9.50 -45.99 66.31
C VAL A 118 9.60 -45.92 64.77
N GLY A 119 8.57 -46.41 64.10
CA GLY A 119 8.47 -46.30 62.61
C GLY A 119 7.68 -47.47 61.99
N PRO A 120 7.41 -47.39 60.67
CA PRO A 120 6.73 -48.48 59.95
C PRO A 120 7.46 -49.83 60.04
N ARG A 121 6.70 -50.90 60.03
CA ARG A 121 7.27 -52.26 59.97
C ARG A 121 7.94 -52.45 58.58
N GLY A 122 9.29 -52.52 58.59
CA GLY A 122 10.07 -52.73 57.34
C GLY A 122 11.53 -52.32 57.55
N PRO A 123 12.40 -52.60 56.56
CA PRO A 123 13.78 -52.12 56.58
C PRO A 123 13.83 -50.61 56.52
N VAL A 124 14.77 -49.99 57.21
CA VAL A 124 15.03 -48.59 57.17
C VAL A 124 15.69 -48.29 55.78
N PRO A 125 15.20 -47.30 55.01
CA PRO A 125 15.74 -47.01 53.71
C PRO A 125 17.20 -46.51 53.83
N HIS A 126 18.08 -47.07 53.01
CA HIS A 126 19.51 -46.72 52.96
C HIS A 126 19.78 -45.32 52.41
N ASP A 127 18.88 -44.79 51.56
CA ASP A 127 18.92 -43.50 50.89
C ASP A 127 18.02 -42.46 51.59
N GLY A 128 17.50 -42.76 52.79
CA GLY A 128 16.69 -41.82 53.56
C GLY A 128 17.50 -40.63 54.10
N THR A 129 16.84 -39.47 54.19
CA THR A 129 17.42 -38.28 54.82
C THR A 129 17.60 -38.55 56.32
N ARG A 130 18.86 -38.65 56.78
CA ARG A 130 19.20 -38.87 58.17
C ARG A 130 19.38 -37.53 58.91
N ARG A 131 18.68 -37.37 60.05
CA ARG A 131 18.81 -36.24 60.96
C ARG A 131 19.23 -36.74 62.32
N PRO A 132 20.41 -36.35 62.87
CA PRO A 132 20.83 -36.75 64.20
C PRO A 132 19.99 -36.06 65.29
N ILE A 133 19.69 -36.77 66.38
CA ILE A 133 19.10 -36.20 67.54
C ILE A 133 20.26 -35.90 68.51
N LEU A 134 20.47 -34.64 68.81
CA LEU A 134 21.60 -34.18 69.62
C LEU A 134 21.12 -33.81 71.02
N VAL A 135 21.82 -34.27 72.06
CA VAL A 135 21.64 -33.86 73.43
C VAL A 135 23.00 -33.50 74.01
N ASN A 136 23.16 -32.26 74.48
CA ASN A 136 24.44 -31.70 74.95
C ASN A 136 25.62 -31.90 73.97
N GLY A 137 25.34 -31.80 72.65
CA GLY A 137 26.34 -31.96 71.60
C GLY A 137 26.68 -33.41 71.20
N ALA A 138 26.13 -34.42 71.90
CA ALA A 138 26.32 -35.83 71.63
C ALA A 138 25.11 -36.40 70.84
N GLU A 139 25.36 -37.21 69.82
CA GLU A 139 24.28 -37.88 69.08
C GLU A 139 23.74 -39.04 69.88
N VAL A 140 22.46 -38.97 70.28
CA VAL A 140 21.78 -39.99 71.09
C VAL A 140 20.86 -40.89 70.26
N GLY A 141 20.60 -40.53 69.01
CA GLY A 141 19.78 -41.24 68.03
C GLY A 141 19.67 -40.45 66.72
N ALA A 142 18.88 -40.96 65.81
CA ALA A 142 18.62 -40.25 64.59
C ALA A 142 17.17 -40.49 64.10
N ILE A 143 16.69 -39.52 63.30
CA ILE A 143 15.45 -39.67 62.54
C ILE A 143 15.85 -39.92 61.11
N ILE A 144 15.33 -40.98 60.49
CA ILE A 144 15.56 -41.30 59.06
C ILE A 144 14.22 -41.15 58.37
N ALA A 145 14.15 -40.27 57.39
CA ALA A 145 12.95 -40.04 56.60
C ALA A 145 13.10 -40.65 55.19
N SER A 146 12.05 -41.28 54.71
CA SER A 146 12.02 -41.80 53.36
C SER A 146 12.09 -40.66 52.33
N PRO A 147 12.83 -40.81 51.20
CA PRO A 147 12.86 -39.82 50.15
C PRO A 147 11.45 -39.58 49.60
N VAL A 148 11.14 -38.30 49.33
CA VAL A 148 9.85 -37.91 48.74
C VAL A 148 9.96 -38.02 47.23
N GLU A 149 9.74 -39.22 46.68
CA GLU A 149 9.84 -39.47 45.27
C GLU A 149 8.49 -39.35 44.50
N ARG A 150 7.36 -39.57 45.15
CA ARG A 150 6.02 -39.53 44.53
C ARG A 150 4.93 -39.05 45.50
N LEU A 151 3.91 -38.42 44.88
CA LEU A 151 2.69 -38.03 45.60
C LEU A 151 1.89 -39.31 45.96
N THR A 152 1.80 -39.67 47.23
CA THR A 152 1.17 -40.91 47.69
C THR A 152 -0.19 -40.70 48.38
N ARG A 153 -0.58 -39.47 48.71
CA ARG A 153 -1.85 -39.18 49.37
C ARG A 153 -2.97 -38.81 48.37
N ASN A 154 -4.18 -39.28 48.65
CA ASN A 154 -5.39 -38.97 47.86
C ASN A 154 -5.66 -37.47 47.68
N THR A 155 -5.35 -36.62 48.66
CA THR A 155 -5.45 -35.17 48.60
C THR A 155 -4.50 -34.57 47.57
N ASP A 156 -3.27 -35.07 47.50
CA ASP A 156 -2.25 -34.56 46.55
C ASP A 156 -2.57 -35.02 45.14
N ILE A 157 -3.10 -36.23 44.98
CA ILE A 157 -3.57 -36.78 43.68
C ILE A 157 -4.80 -36.02 43.20
N ASN A 158 -5.75 -35.70 44.08
CA ASN A 158 -6.93 -34.90 43.71
C ASN A 158 -6.56 -33.46 43.33
N PHE A 159 -5.60 -32.85 44.02
CA PHE A 159 -5.09 -31.54 43.69
C PHE A 159 -4.41 -31.54 42.33
N ASP A 160 -3.53 -32.52 42.05
CA ASP A 160 -2.91 -32.65 40.74
C ASP A 160 -3.94 -32.86 39.61
N MET A 161 -4.97 -33.71 39.86
CA MET A 161 -6.06 -33.91 38.88
C MET A 161 -6.86 -32.64 38.63
N GLN A 162 -7.19 -31.87 39.68
CA GLN A 162 -7.92 -30.60 39.54
C GLN A 162 -7.07 -29.57 38.80
N GLN A 163 -5.79 -29.47 39.12
CA GLN A 163 -4.83 -28.60 38.45
C GLN A 163 -4.69 -28.98 36.98
N ARG A 164 -4.61 -30.25 36.66
CA ARG A 164 -4.57 -30.75 35.26
C ARG A 164 -5.84 -30.37 34.50
N ARG A 165 -7.03 -30.54 35.10
CA ARG A 165 -8.30 -30.15 34.44
C ARG A 165 -8.35 -28.65 34.21
N ALA A 166 -7.97 -27.82 35.17
CA ALA A 166 -7.90 -26.38 35.03
C ALA A 166 -6.91 -25.96 33.91
N SER A 167 -5.72 -26.56 33.88
CA SER A 167 -4.71 -26.30 32.86
C SER A 167 -5.22 -26.66 31.46
N TRP A 168 -5.86 -27.82 31.29
CA TRP A 168 -6.42 -28.20 29.98
C TRP A 168 -7.57 -27.31 29.54
N MET A 169 -8.42 -26.83 30.45
CA MET A 169 -9.45 -25.84 30.15
C MET A 169 -8.86 -24.52 29.68
N ILE A 170 -7.80 -24.04 30.35
CA ILE A 170 -7.09 -22.81 29.94
C ILE A 170 -6.49 -22.98 28.56
N VAL A 171 -5.82 -24.10 28.27
CA VAL A 171 -5.25 -24.38 26.95
C VAL A 171 -6.33 -24.41 25.87
N ALA A 172 -7.45 -25.10 26.15
CA ALA A 172 -8.55 -25.20 25.19
C ALA A 172 -9.17 -23.82 24.90
N LEU A 173 -9.43 -23.02 25.93
CA LEU A 173 -9.98 -21.66 25.78
C LEU A 173 -9.01 -20.73 25.05
N SER A 174 -7.73 -20.77 25.43
CA SER A 174 -6.70 -19.95 24.77
C SER A 174 -6.53 -20.33 23.29
N THR A 175 -6.60 -21.63 22.94
CA THR A 175 -6.55 -22.11 21.58
C THR A 175 -7.75 -21.64 20.76
N LEU A 176 -8.96 -21.68 21.34
CA LEU A 176 -10.17 -21.18 20.71
C LEU A 176 -10.09 -19.67 20.44
N LEU A 177 -9.64 -18.91 21.43
CA LEU A 177 -9.44 -17.45 21.30
C LEU A 177 -8.38 -17.11 20.24
N ALA A 178 -7.27 -17.84 20.22
CA ALA A 178 -6.21 -17.67 19.21
C ALA A 178 -6.73 -17.97 17.80
N ALA A 179 -7.53 -19.03 17.63
CA ALA A 179 -8.15 -19.38 16.36
C ALA A 179 -9.13 -18.29 15.89
N LEU A 180 -9.98 -17.79 16.80
CA LEU A 180 -10.92 -16.70 16.51
C LEU A 180 -10.20 -15.40 16.14
N ALA A 181 -9.22 -15.00 16.92
CA ALA A 181 -8.42 -13.79 16.66
C ALA A 181 -7.69 -13.89 15.32
N THR A 182 -7.05 -15.03 15.04
CA THR A 182 -6.35 -15.27 13.76
C THR A 182 -7.32 -15.24 12.59
N PHE A 183 -8.52 -15.80 12.75
CA PHE A 183 -9.57 -15.78 11.72
C PHE A 183 -10.04 -14.35 11.41
N LEU A 184 -10.30 -13.56 12.45
CA LEU A 184 -10.74 -12.16 12.30
C LEU A 184 -9.67 -11.30 11.65
N LEU A 185 -8.40 -11.43 12.07
CA LEU A 185 -7.27 -10.73 11.48
C LEU A 185 -7.06 -11.13 10.01
N ALA A 186 -7.07 -12.43 9.71
CA ALA A 186 -6.92 -12.91 8.34
C ALA A 186 -8.03 -12.38 7.44
N ARG A 187 -9.27 -12.33 7.93
CA ARG A 187 -10.41 -11.79 7.17
C ARG A 187 -10.33 -10.28 7.00
N GLY A 188 -9.93 -9.54 8.04
CA GLY A 188 -9.82 -8.08 8.02
C GLY A 188 -8.74 -7.59 7.06
N LEU A 189 -7.56 -8.20 7.11
CA LEU A 189 -6.41 -7.77 6.30
C LEU A 189 -6.45 -8.27 4.85
N LEU A 190 -6.92 -9.50 4.61
CA LEU A 190 -6.86 -10.08 3.27
C LEU A 190 -8.08 -9.80 2.39
N ALA A 191 -9.22 -9.47 2.94
CA ALA A 191 -10.39 -9.14 2.13
C ALA A 191 -10.18 -7.88 1.25
N PRO A 192 -9.58 -6.77 1.77
CA PRO A 192 -9.21 -5.62 0.94
C PRO A 192 -8.19 -5.96 -0.15
N VAL A 193 -7.14 -6.71 0.19
CA VAL A 193 -6.10 -7.14 -0.77
C VAL A 193 -6.72 -7.97 -1.90
N LYS A 194 -7.63 -8.90 -1.59
CA LYS A 194 -8.28 -9.73 -2.59
C LYS A 194 -9.14 -8.91 -3.55
N ARG A 195 -9.84 -7.89 -3.04
CA ARG A 195 -10.60 -6.94 -3.89
C ARG A 195 -9.70 -6.13 -4.81
N LEU A 196 -8.53 -5.69 -4.32
CA LEU A 196 -7.53 -5.00 -5.14
C LEU A 196 -6.98 -5.89 -6.25
N VAL A 197 -6.64 -7.14 -5.93
CA VAL A 197 -6.17 -8.13 -6.93
C VAL A 197 -7.24 -8.37 -8.00
N GLU A 198 -8.51 -8.56 -7.61
CA GLU A 198 -9.62 -8.74 -8.53
C GLU A 198 -9.85 -7.49 -9.39
N GLY A 199 -9.81 -6.30 -8.77
CA GLY A 199 -9.87 -5.02 -9.47
C GLY A 199 -8.75 -4.88 -10.50
N THR A 200 -7.51 -5.23 -10.14
CA THR A 200 -6.36 -5.19 -11.05
C THR A 200 -6.52 -6.15 -12.23
N HIS A 201 -7.05 -7.36 -12.01
CA HIS A 201 -7.35 -8.29 -13.10
C HIS A 201 -8.40 -7.75 -14.06
N ARG A 202 -9.46 -7.13 -13.56
CA ARG A 202 -10.47 -6.50 -14.40
C ARG A 202 -9.93 -5.31 -15.17
N LEU A 203 -9.11 -4.48 -14.52
CA LEU A 203 -8.42 -3.35 -15.16
C LEU A 203 -7.50 -3.83 -16.31
N ALA A 204 -6.72 -4.89 -16.06
CA ALA A 204 -5.85 -5.50 -17.07
C ALA A 204 -6.63 -6.15 -18.22
N ALA A 205 -7.85 -6.59 -17.98
CA ALA A 205 -8.77 -7.09 -19.02
C ALA A 205 -9.45 -5.95 -19.83
N GLY A 206 -9.13 -4.67 -19.53
CA GLY A 206 -9.68 -3.50 -20.25
C GLY A 206 -10.95 -2.90 -19.63
N ASP A 207 -11.40 -3.39 -18.47
CA ASP A 207 -12.52 -2.78 -17.73
C ASP A 207 -12.01 -1.64 -16.85
N PHE A 208 -11.81 -0.47 -17.44
CA PHE A 208 -11.31 0.73 -16.74
C PHE A 208 -12.38 1.42 -15.88
N THR A 209 -13.65 0.97 -15.96
CA THR A 209 -14.71 1.48 -15.09
C THR A 209 -14.68 0.87 -13.69
N THR A 210 -13.89 -0.19 -13.50
CA THR A 210 -13.72 -0.87 -12.21
C THR A 210 -13.22 0.09 -11.14
N ARG A 211 -13.86 0.05 -9.97
CA ARG A 211 -13.43 0.80 -8.77
C ARG A 211 -13.42 -0.14 -7.57
N VAL A 212 -12.44 0.08 -6.68
CA VAL A 212 -12.31 -0.63 -5.40
C VAL A 212 -12.72 0.31 -4.28
N THR A 213 -13.70 -0.10 -3.46
CA THR A 213 -14.15 0.71 -2.32
C THR A 213 -13.09 0.70 -1.23
N PRO A 214 -12.52 1.85 -0.81
CA PRO A 214 -11.65 1.93 0.34
C PRO A 214 -12.42 1.56 1.60
N THR A 215 -11.96 0.56 2.36
CA THR A 215 -12.65 0.06 3.57
C THR A 215 -11.90 0.36 4.85
N SER A 216 -10.70 0.93 4.76
CA SER A 216 -9.86 1.34 5.89
C SER A 216 -9.24 2.70 5.60
N ALA A 217 -8.76 3.36 6.65
CA ALA A 217 -8.00 4.62 6.55
C ALA A 217 -6.47 4.41 6.63
N ASP A 218 -6.03 3.16 6.52
CA ASP A 218 -4.63 2.73 6.56
C ASP A 218 -4.00 2.69 5.15
N GLU A 219 -2.82 2.07 5.04
CA GLU A 219 -2.08 1.92 3.79
C GLU A 219 -2.87 1.17 2.72
N LEU A 220 -3.74 0.23 3.13
CA LEU A 220 -4.61 -0.50 2.19
C LEU A 220 -5.73 0.38 1.64
N GLY A 221 -6.28 1.26 2.46
CA GLY A 221 -7.25 2.27 2.02
C GLY A 221 -6.64 3.26 1.05
N LYS A 222 -5.40 3.72 1.31
CA LYS A 222 -4.66 4.59 0.40
C LYS A 222 -4.36 3.89 -0.92
N LEU A 223 -3.91 2.64 -0.89
CA LEU A 223 -3.67 1.85 -2.10
C LEU A 223 -4.94 1.68 -2.95
N ALA A 224 -6.11 1.53 -2.32
CA ALA A 224 -7.38 1.48 -3.04
C ALA A 224 -7.72 2.83 -3.71
N GLN A 225 -7.40 3.95 -3.08
CA GLN A 225 -7.55 5.28 -3.68
C GLN A 225 -6.60 5.47 -4.87
N ASP A 226 -5.31 5.11 -4.72
CA ASP A 226 -4.32 5.20 -5.79
C ASP A 226 -4.72 4.30 -6.98
N PHE A 227 -5.23 3.09 -6.73
CA PHE A 227 -5.80 2.22 -7.75
C PHE A 227 -6.97 2.89 -8.48
N ASN A 228 -7.91 3.51 -7.76
CA ASN A 228 -9.06 4.20 -8.36
C ASN A 228 -8.62 5.41 -9.19
N GLN A 229 -7.59 6.14 -8.76
CA GLN A 229 -6.99 7.24 -9.51
C GLN A 229 -6.39 6.75 -10.83
N LEU A 230 -5.62 5.66 -10.78
CA LEU A 230 -5.06 5.01 -11.97
C LEU A 230 -6.17 4.55 -12.94
N ALA A 231 -7.19 3.87 -12.42
CA ALA A 231 -8.33 3.41 -13.22
C ALA A 231 -9.05 4.59 -13.89
N SER A 232 -9.26 5.70 -13.17
CA SER A 232 -9.89 6.91 -13.70
C SER A 232 -9.03 7.56 -14.81
N THR A 233 -7.72 7.59 -14.64
CA THR A 233 -6.80 8.13 -15.67
C THR A 233 -6.82 7.27 -16.94
N LEU A 234 -6.78 5.94 -16.79
CA LEU A 234 -6.87 5.01 -17.93
C LEU A 234 -8.22 5.11 -18.64
N GLU A 235 -9.32 5.23 -17.91
CA GLU A 235 -10.66 5.41 -18.47
C GLU A 235 -10.75 6.70 -19.31
N LYS A 236 -10.25 7.83 -18.75
CA LYS A 236 -10.19 9.11 -19.47
C LYS A 236 -9.33 9.02 -20.73
N ASN A 237 -8.15 8.41 -20.64
CA ASN A 237 -7.26 8.23 -21.79
C ASN A 237 -7.91 7.37 -22.87
N GLN A 238 -8.61 6.31 -22.50
CA GLN A 238 -9.33 5.48 -23.47
C GLN A 238 -10.48 6.24 -24.12
N GLN A 239 -11.23 7.02 -23.34
CA GLN A 239 -12.32 7.85 -23.88
C GLN A 239 -11.76 8.88 -24.86
N MET A 240 -10.72 9.64 -24.47
CA MET A 240 -10.06 10.59 -25.39
C MET A 240 -9.59 9.94 -26.68
N ARG A 241 -9.04 8.71 -26.59
CA ARG A 241 -8.63 7.96 -27.78
C ARG A 241 -9.81 7.56 -28.67
N ARG A 242 -10.95 7.16 -28.09
CA ARG A 242 -12.17 6.83 -28.85
C ARG A 242 -12.73 8.06 -29.55
N ASP A 243 -12.83 9.18 -28.83
CA ASP A 243 -13.34 10.44 -29.36
C ASP A 243 -12.42 10.92 -30.52
N PHE A 244 -11.11 10.87 -30.33
CA PHE A 244 -10.14 11.20 -31.37
C PHE A 244 -10.30 10.34 -32.65
N MET A 245 -10.50 9.01 -32.52
CA MET A 245 -10.72 8.15 -33.68
C MET A 245 -12.07 8.43 -34.37
N ALA A 246 -13.10 8.79 -33.59
CA ALA A 246 -14.39 9.20 -34.14
C ALA A 246 -14.26 10.50 -34.92
N ASP A 247 -13.56 11.51 -34.39
CA ASP A 247 -13.34 12.79 -35.03
C ASP A 247 -12.51 12.64 -36.32
N ILE A 248 -11.43 11.84 -36.29
CA ILE A 248 -10.66 11.51 -37.53
C ILE A 248 -11.60 10.94 -38.60
N SER A 249 -12.45 9.99 -38.23
CA SER A 249 -13.36 9.33 -39.17
C SER A 249 -14.34 10.33 -39.77
N HIS A 250 -14.81 11.29 -39.01
CA HIS A 250 -15.70 12.36 -39.50
C HIS A 250 -15.01 13.34 -40.38
N GLU A 251 -13.82 13.82 -40.00
CA GLU A 251 -13.05 14.83 -40.79
C GLU A 251 -12.47 14.26 -42.06
N LEU A 252 -12.20 12.95 -42.16
CA LEU A 252 -11.81 12.29 -43.42
C LEU A 252 -13.03 12.02 -44.32
N ARG A 253 -14.20 11.70 -43.77
CA ARG A 253 -15.36 11.33 -44.57
C ARG A 253 -15.91 12.51 -45.40
N THR A 254 -15.88 13.71 -44.82
CA THR A 254 -16.42 14.91 -45.47
C THR A 254 -15.71 15.24 -46.81
N PRO A 255 -14.39 15.44 -46.86
CA PRO A 255 -13.67 15.73 -48.13
C PRO A 255 -13.74 14.55 -49.11
N LEU A 256 -13.71 13.30 -48.60
CA LEU A 256 -13.90 12.14 -49.50
C LEU A 256 -15.28 12.11 -50.14
N ALA A 257 -16.34 12.49 -49.42
CA ALA A 257 -17.68 12.57 -49.98
C ALA A 257 -17.79 13.67 -51.04
N VAL A 258 -17.13 14.83 -50.80
CA VAL A 258 -17.09 15.93 -51.78
C VAL A 258 -16.35 15.47 -53.03
N LEU A 259 -15.14 14.89 -52.89
CA LEU A 259 -14.37 14.36 -54.02
C LEU A 259 -15.19 13.35 -54.84
N ARG A 260 -15.82 12.40 -54.17
CA ARG A 260 -16.64 11.39 -54.82
C ARG A 260 -17.83 12.01 -55.55
N GLY A 261 -18.55 12.92 -54.88
CA GLY A 261 -19.70 13.60 -55.51
C GLY A 261 -19.31 14.45 -56.72
N GLU A 262 -18.16 15.16 -56.69
CA GLU A 262 -17.65 15.90 -57.85
C GLU A 262 -17.26 14.96 -59.01
N LEU A 263 -16.61 13.83 -58.72
CA LEU A 263 -16.25 12.83 -59.70
C LEU A 263 -17.49 12.15 -60.33
N GLU A 264 -18.48 11.78 -59.51
CA GLU A 264 -19.78 11.22 -59.95
C GLU A 264 -20.52 12.22 -60.82
N ALA A 265 -20.58 13.51 -60.43
CA ALA A 265 -21.22 14.57 -61.24
C ALA A 265 -20.57 14.79 -62.62
N ILE A 266 -19.23 14.65 -62.66
CA ILE A 266 -18.47 14.70 -63.94
C ILE A 266 -18.77 13.45 -64.77
N GLN A 267 -18.76 12.27 -64.19
CA GLN A 267 -19.02 11.00 -64.85
C GLN A 267 -20.45 10.93 -65.41
N ASP A 268 -21.46 11.45 -64.70
CA ASP A 268 -22.85 11.49 -65.12
C ASP A 268 -23.14 12.64 -66.11
N GLY A 269 -22.14 13.44 -66.47
CA GLY A 269 -22.31 14.55 -67.38
C GLY A 269 -23.07 15.75 -66.80
N VAL A 270 -23.36 15.77 -65.54
CA VAL A 270 -24.02 16.87 -64.83
C VAL A 270 -23.08 18.06 -64.67
N ARG A 271 -21.78 17.77 -64.47
CA ARG A 271 -20.71 18.79 -64.40
C ARG A 271 -19.72 18.58 -65.54
N GLN A 272 -19.32 19.65 -66.19
CA GLN A 272 -18.30 19.56 -67.22
C GLN A 272 -16.90 19.42 -66.59
N PHE A 273 -16.06 18.63 -67.25
CA PHE A 273 -14.64 18.52 -66.92
C PHE A 273 -13.90 19.77 -67.46
N THR A 274 -13.66 20.69 -66.53
CA THR A 274 -12.97 21.97 -66.81
C THR A 274 -11.69 22.10 -65.99
N PRO A 275 -10.74 23.00 -66.39
CA PRO A 275 -9.58 23.28 -65.56
C PRO A 275 -9.93 23.67 -64.13
N GLU A 276 -11.06 24.38 -63.94
CA GLU A 276 -11.55 24.79 -62.60
C GLU A 276 -12.01 23.59 -61.77
N SER A 277 -12.67 22.61 -62.42
CA SER A 277 -13.08 21.37 -61.70
C SER A 277 -11.86 20.54 -61.30
N VAL A 278 -10.81 20.49 -62.13
CA VAL A 278 -9.55 19.84 -61.77
C VAL A 278 -8.88 20.56 -60.60
N THR A 279 -8.86 21.89 -60.61
CA THR A 279 -8.29 22.70 -59.53
C THR A 279 -9.05 22.48 -58.23
N SER A 280 -10.39 22.36 -58.27
CA SER A 280 -11.22 22.04 -57.12
C SER A 280 -10.86 20.68 -56.51
N LEU A 281 -10.77 19.64 -57.38
CA LEU A 281 -10.40 18.29 -56.95
C LEU A 281 -8.97 18.25 -56.35
N GLN A 282 -8.01 18.98 -56.99
CA GLN A 282 -6.64 19.08 -56.45
C GLN A 282 -6.60 19.77 -55.06
N ALA A 283 -7.39 20.83 -54.88
CA ALA A 283 -7.49 21.53 -53.61
C ALA A 283 -8.02 20.58 -52.49
N GLU A 284 -9.01 19.72 -52.81
CA GLU A 284 -9.57 18.76 -51.87
C GLU A 284 -8.57 17.64 -51.55
N VAL A 285 -7.84 17.13 -52.55
CA VAL A 285 -6.72 16.18 -52.33
C VAL A 285 -5.65 16.80 -51.44
N GLY A 286 -5.29 18.07 -51.67
CA GLY A 286 -4.33 18.81 -50.84
C GLY A 286 -4.80 18.93 -49.38
N THR A 287 -6.09 19.17 -49.16
CA THR A 287 -6.69 19.22 -47.81
C THR A 287 -6.61 17.87 -47.11
N LEU A 288 -6.91 16.77 -47.82
CA LEU A 288 -6.76 15.41 -47.28
C LEU A 288 -5.32 15.07 -46.94
N THR A 289 -4.37 15.38 -47.82
CA THR A 289 -2.94 15.15 -47.60
C THR A 289 -2.49 15.86 -46.33
N LYS A 290 -2.81 17.16 -46.21
CA LYS A 290 -2.49 17.94 -45.01
C LYS A 290 -3.10 17.34 -43.75
N LEU A 291 -4.35 16.88 -43.77
CA LEU A 291 -4.99 16.25 -42.64
C LEU A 291 -4.26 14.97 -42.19
N VAL A 292 -3.85 14.13 -43.13
CA VAL A 292 -3.09 12.91 -42.87
C VAL A 292 -1.71 13.24 -42.28
N ASP A 293 -1.02 14.25 -42.80
CA ASP A 293 0.30 14.70 -42.31
C ASP A 293 0.16 15.27 -40.88
N ASP A 294 -0.85 16.10 -40.62
CA ASP A 294 -1.17 16.66 -39.29
C ASP A 294 -1.44 15.53 -38.25
N LEU A 295 -2.21 14.49 -38.64
CA LEU A 295 -2.51 13.32 -37.82
C LEU A 295 -1.26 12.49 -37.54
N HIS A 296 -0.45 12.23 -38.56
CA HIS A 296 0.80 11.48 -38.39
C HIS A 296 1.74 12.20 -37.44
N GLN A 297 1.86 13.52 -37.57
CA GLN A 297 2.69 14.32 -36.68
C GLN A 297 2.19 14.31 -35.23
N LEU A 298 0.87 14.45 -35.00
CA LEU A 298 0.27 14.36 -33.69
C LEU A 298 0.52 12.99 -33.05
N SER A 299 0.38 11.90 -33.82
CA SER A 299 0.65 10.54 -33.34
C SER A 299 2.11 10.37 -32.90
N LEU A 300 3.07 10.84 -33.70
CA LEU A 300 4.49 10.79 -33.33
C LEU A 300 4.82 11.65 -32.11
N SER A 301 4.15 12.79 -31.95
CA SER A 301 4.31 13.65 -30.79
C SER A 301 3.77 13.02 -29.52
N ASP A 302 2.59 12.37 -29.59
CA ASP A 302 1.97 11.68 -28.45
C ASP A 302 2.81 10.50 -27.94
N GLU A 303 3.50 9.81 -28.86
CA GLU A 303 4.41 8.71 -28.53
C GLU A 303 5.79 9.19 -28.02
N GLY A 304 6.05 10.51 -28.04
CA GLY A 304 7.37 11.06 -27.72
C GLY A 304 8.45 10.68 -28.75
N ALA A 305 8.04 10.17 -29.91
CA ALA A 305 8.94 9.68 -30.97
C ALA A 305 9.43 10.78 -31.91
N LEU A 306 8.90 12.00 -31.77
CA LEU A 306 9.36 13.16 -32.58
C LEU A 306 10.74 13.59 -32.09
N ALA A 307 11.76 13.33 -32.92
CA ALA A 307 13.10 13.85 -32.64
C ALA A 307 13.16 15.33 -33.06
N TYR A 308 13.37 16.21 -32.08
CA TYR A 308 13.56 17.65 -32.30
C TYR A 308 15.06 17.95 -32.44
N GLN A 309 15.45 18.64 -33.55
CA GLN A 309 16.81 19.09 -33.74
C GLN A 309 16.98 20.53 -33.24
N LYS A 310 17.07 20.65 -31.91
CA LYS A 310 17.14 21.95 -31.24
C LYS A 310 18.52 22.58 -31.39
N THR A 311 18.55 23.83 -31.78
CA THR A 311 19.74 24.69 -31.89
C THR A 311 19.41 26.08 -31.36
N THR A 312 20.40 26.94 -31.18
CA THR A 312 20.15 28.36 -30.88
C THR A 312 19.61 29.04 -32.12
N VAL A 313 18.38 29.55 -32.05
CA VAL A 313 17.64 30.14 -33.19
C VAL A 313 17.19 31.54 -32.83
N ASP A 314 17.46 32.49 -33.75
CA ASP A 314 16.83 33.82 -33.70
C ASP A 314 15.45 33.75 -34.36
N LEU A 315 14.41 34.10 -33.61
CA LEU A 315 13.03 34.03 -34.11
C LEU A 315 12.63 35.19 -35.01
N VAL A 316 13.35 36.34 -34.99
CA VAL A 316 13.00 37.49 -35.83
C VAL A 316 13.11 37.17 -37.33
N PRO A 317 14.24 36.66 -37.84
CA PRO A 317 14.35 36.24 -39.24
C PRO A 317 13.33 35.13 -39.59
N LEU A 318 13.07 34.22 -38.66
CA LEU A 318 12.13 33.12 -38.89
C LEU A 318 10.69 33.64 -39.08
N LEU A 319 10.27 34.61 -38.24
CA LEU A 319 8.97 35.28 -38.33
C LEU A 319 8.86 36.12 -39.60
N GLU A 320 9.94 36.82 -40.00
CA GLU A 320 9.98 37.59 -41.23
C GLU A 320 9.80 36.73 -42.49
N VAL A 321 10.46 35.56 -42.51
CA VAL A 321 10.31 34.57 -43.60
C VAL A 321 8.88 34.02 -43.64
N ALA A 322 8.34 33.57 -42.46
CA ALA A 322 6.98 33.10 -42.38
C ALA A 322 5.97 34.18 -42.81
N GLY A 323 6.05 35.37 -42.26
CA GLY A 323 5.14 36.47 -42.61
C GLY A 323 5.27 36.94 -44.03
N GLY A 324 6.49 36.90 -44.60
CA GLY A 324 6.74 37.19 -46.02
C GLY A 324 5.95 36.27 -46.97
N ALA A 325 5.92 34.96 -46.63
CA ALA A 325 5.15 33.97 -47.40
C ALA A 325 3.62 34.21 -47.32
N PHE A 326 3.13 34.85 -46.24
CA PHE A 326 1.70 35.14 -46.07
C PHE A 326 1.29 36.53 -46.51
N ARG A 327 2.21 37.44 -46.79
CA ARG A 327 1.93 38.84 -47.09
C ARG A 327 0.92 39.04 -48.21
N GLU A 328 1.11 38.37 -49.37
CA GLU A 328 0.22 38.46 -50.53
C GLU A 328 -1.19 37.94 -50.19
N ARG A 329 -1.25 36.81 -49.45
CA ARG A 329 -2.52 36.21 -49.03
C ARG A 329 -3.29 37.08 -48.04
N PHE A 330 -2.61 37.79 -47.13
CA PHE A 330 -3.21 38.79 -46.24
C PHE A 330 -3.75 39.97 -47.03
N THR A 331 -2.93 40.53 -47.93
CA THR A 331 -3.31 41.67 -48.81
C THR A 331 -4.50 41.32 -49.68
N SER A 332 -4.53 40.13 -50.31
CA SER A 332 -5.64 39.70 -51.18
C SER A 332 -6.97 39.54 -50.43
N ARG A 333 -6.91 39.32 -49.10
CA ARG A 333 -8.08 39.27 -48.21
C ARG A 333 -8.41 40.63 -47.59
N GLY A 334 -7.67 41.68 -47.92
CA GLY A 334 -7.83 43.00 -47.30
C GLY A 334 -7.38 43.07 -45.85
N LEU A 335 -6.45 42.21 -45.43
CA LEU A 335 -5.92 42.15 -44.06
C LEU A 335 -4.55 42.82 -44.01
N THR A 336 -4.22 43.40 -42.82
CA THR A 336 -2.92 44.02 -42.55
C THR A 336 -2.11 43.16 -41.61
N LEU A 337 -0.78 43.15 -41.77
CA LEU A 337 0.16 42.45 -40.88
C LEU A 337 1.12 43.47 -40.27
N HIS A 338 1.09 43.61 -38.93
CA HIS A 338 1.91 44.51 -38.19
C HIS A 338 2.87 43.78 -37.24
N TYR A 339 4.13 44.24 -37.22
CA TYR A 339 5.16 43.70 -36.35
C TYR A 339 5.62 44.75 -35.32
N ALA A 340 5.72 44.34 -34.07
CA ALA A 340 6.34 45.08 -32.97
C ALA A 340 7.35 44.11 -32.28
N LEU A 341 8.47 43.89 -32.98
CA LEU A 341 9.51 42.93 -32.57
C LEU A 341 10.78 43.68 -32.18
N PRO A 342 11.57 43.17 -31.22
CA PRO A 342 12.93 43.66 -30.97
C PRO A 342 13.87 43.25 -32.12
N ASP A 343 15.11 43.76 -32.08
CA ASP A 343 16.10 43.49 -33.14
C ASP A 343 16.53 42.01 -33.22
N SER A 344 16.45 41.27 -32.12
CA SER A 344 16.80 39.84 -32.02
C SER A 344 16.06 39.16 -30.87
N MET A 345 15.65 37.88 -31.07
CA MET A 345 14.97 37.04 -30.08
C MET A 345 15.52 35.62 -30.18
N THR A 346 16.43 35.27 -29.27
CA THR A 346 17.14 34.00 -29.33
C THR A 346 16.53 32.98 -28.34
N VAL A 347 16.17 31.81 -28.84
CA VAL A 347 15.69 30.66 -28.07
C VAL A 347 16.46 29.40 -28.47
N PHE A 348 16.45 28.39 -27.59
CA PHE A 348 16.96 27.06 -27.92
C PHE A 348 15.80 26.20 -28.46
N GLY A 349 15.77 26.00 -29.79
CA GLY A 349 14.63 25.35 -30.43
C GLY A 349 14.97 24.75 -31.77
N ASP A 350 14.02 24.01 -32.33
CA ASP A 350 14.06 23.41 -33.66
C ASP A 350 13.48 24.43 -34.66
N PRO A 351 14.30 24.93 -35.61
CA PRO A 351 13.87 26.00 -36.54
C PRO A 351 12.71 25.56 -37.46
N ASP A 352 12.69 24.30 -37.89
CA ASP A 352 11.64 23.82 -38.80
C ASP A 352 10.30 23.70 -38.06
N ARG A 353 10.34 23.26 -36.80
CA ARG A 353 9.14 23.16 -35.97
C ARG A 353 8.62 24.53 -35.53
N LEU A 354 9.51 25.48 -35.21
CA LEU A 354 9.14 26.85 -34.91
C LEU A 354 8.57 27.57 -36.15
N MET A 355 9.13 27.32 -37.34
CA MET A 355 8.54 27.77 -38.59
C MET A 355 7.12 27.21 -38.79
N GLN A 356 6.91 25.93 -38.50
CA GLN A 356 5.60 25.30 -38.58
C GLN A 356 4.61 25.93 -37.56
N LEU A 357 5.05 26.21 -36.34
CA LEU A 357 4.27 26.93 -35.32
C LEU A 357 3.78 28.27 -35.90
N PHE A 358 4.69 29.06 -36.43
CA PHE A 358 4.36 30.39 -36.99
C PHE A 358 3.42 30.30 -38.18
N ASN A 359 3.65 29.37 -39.09
CA ASN A 359 2.77 29.14 -40.24
C ASN A 359 1.35 28.76 -39.81
N ASN A 360 1.22 27.89 -38.78
CA ASN A 360 -0.10 27.51 -38.23
C ASN A 360 -0.81 28.70 -37.58
N LEU A 361 -0.10 29.55 -36.83
CA LEU A 361 -0.68 30.73 -36.19
C LEU A 361 -1.08 31.79 -37.25
N LEU A 362 -0.23 32.03 -38.26
CA LEU A 362 -0.53 32.94 -39.37
C LEU A 362 -1.73 32.43 -40.21
N GLU A 363 -1.78 31.14 -40.52
CA GLU A 363 -2.90 30.54 -41.25
C GLU A 363 -4.21 30.66 -40.47
N ASN A 364 -4.12 30.46 -39.14
CA ASN A 364 -5.27 30.64 -38.23
C ASN A 364 -5.80 32.06 -38.30
N SER A 365 -4.96 33.09 -38.13
CA SER A 365 -5.36 34.48 -38.20
C SER A 365 -5.86 34.88 -39.57
N LEU A 366 -5.20 34.45 -40.66
CA LEU A 366 -5.67 34.68 -42.04
C LEU A 366 -7.07 34.11 -42.28
N ARG A 367 -7.40 33.00 -41.67
CA ARG A 367 -8.67 32.28 -41.86
C ARG A 367 -9.82 32.90 -41.10
N TYR A 368 -9.55 33.32 -39.83
CA TYR A 368 -10.62 33.71 -38.92
C TYR A 368 -10.81 35.20 -38.76
N THR A 369 -9.86 36.04 -39.21
CA THR A 369 -10.00 37.49 -39.22
C THR A 369 -10.87 37.96 -40.37
N ASP A 370 -11.81 38.87 -40.11
CA ASP A 370 -12.68 39.46 -41.11
C ASP A 370 -11.93 40.47 -41.97
N SER A 371 -12.35 40.65 -43.27
CA SER A 371 -11.75 41.60 -44.20
C SER A 371 -11.79 43.02 -43.64
N GLY A 372 -10.70 43.77 -43.86
CA GLY A 372 -10.49 45.13 -43.29
C GLY A 372 -9.83 45.10 -41.92
N GLY A 373 -9.61 43.91 -41.31
CA GLY A 373 -8.90 43.72 -40.07
C GLY A 373 -7.38 43.55 -40.24
N GLY A 374 -6.73 43.07 -39.15
CA GLY A 374 -5.30 42.85 -39.19
C GLY A 374 -4.83 41.88 -38.09
N LEU A 375 -3.59 41.46 -38.24
CA LEU A 375 -2.85 40.70 -37.24
C LEU A 375 -1.68 41.51 -36.71
N HIS A 376 -1.60 41.65 -35.39
CA HIS A 376 -0.50 42.27 -34.70
C HIS A 376 0.38 41.23 -34.05
N ILE A 377 1.63 41.13 -34.43
CA ILE A 377 2.64 40.24 -33.85
C ILE A 377 3.56 41.09 -33.01
N SER A 378 3.60 40.82 -31.69
CA SER A 378 4.46 41.53 -30.76
C SER A 378 5.26 40.54 -29.94
N ALA A 379 6.43 40.98 -29.49
CA ALA A 379 7.26 40.17 -28.62
C ALA A 379 7.73 41.00 -27.45
N GLU A 380 7.70 40.37 -26.28
CA GLU A 380 8.18 40.94 -25.01
C GLU A 380 9.01 39.91 -24.26
N GLN A 381 10.16 40.34 -23.77
CA GLN A 381 10.98 39.55 -22.91
C GLN A 381 10.68 39.94 -21.46
N ARG A 382 10.27 38.97 -20.64
CA ARG A 382 10.05 39.12 -19.19
C ARG A 382 10.83 38.04 -18.45
N ASP A 383 11.67 38.46 -17.54
CA ASP A 383 12.51 37.58 -16.71
C ASP A 383 13.32 36.58 -17.57
N LYS A 384 12.92 35.33 -17.56
CA LYS A 384 13.57 34.20 -18.24
C LYS A 384 12.79 33.66 -19.43
N SER A 385 11.68 34.27 -19.74
CA SER A 385 10.77 33.85 -20.83
C SER A 385 10.61 34.93 -21.90
N LEU A 386 10.47 34.48 -23.09
CA LEU A 386 10.03 35.26 -24.23
C LEU A 386 8.54 35.04 -24.46
N PHE A 387 7.77 36.11 -24.53
CA PHE A 387 6.35 36.10 -24.85
C PHE A 387 6.15 36.65 -26.24
N LEU A 388 5.75 35.78 -27.18
CA LEU A 388 5.42 36.12 -28.55
C LEU A 388 3.91 36.08 -28.77
N THR A 389 3.29 37.20 -29.02
CA THR A 389 1.84 37.38 -29.07
C THR A 389 1.37 37.62 -30.49
N PHE A 390 0.39 36.83 -30.95
CA PHE A 390 -0.34 36.97 -32.20
C PHE A 390 -1.76 37.43 -31.84
N ALA A 391 -2.05 38.71 -32.04
CA ALA A 391 -3.34 39.34 -31.72
C ALA A 391 -4.07 39.76 -32.97
N ASP A 392 -5.15 39.07 -33.32
CA ASP A 392 -5.96 39.40 -34.47
C ASP A 392 -7.12 40.34 -34.14
N SER A 393 -7.73 40.92 -35.16
CA SER A 393 -8.94 41.71 -35.06
C SER A 393 -10.19 40.83 -35.17
N ALA A 394 -11.35 41.46 -35.00
CA ALA A 394 -12.66 40.76 -35.05
C ALA A 394 -12.83 39.76 -36.23
N PRO A 395 -13.63 38.71 -36.04
CA PRO A 395 -14.52 38.48 -34.89
C PRO A 395 -13.80 37.81 -33.72
N GLY A 396 -14.25 38.12 -32.50
CA GLY A 396 -13.80 37.44 -31.30
C GLY A 396 -14.53 36.12 -31.07
N VAL A 397 -14.25 35.50 -29.95
CA VAL A 397 -14.88 34.27 -29.44
C VAL A 397 -15.41 34.51 -28.04
N SER A 398 -16.33 33.66 -27.58
CA SER A 398 -16.84 33.72 -26.19
C SER A 398 -15.83 33.20 -25.17
N ASP A 399 -15.98 33.54 -23.88
CA ASP A 399 -15.13 33.06 -22.78
C ASP A 399 -15.08 31.51 -22.72
N GLU A 400 -16.21 30.86 -22.99
CA GLU A 400 -16.29 29.40 -23.03
C GLU A 400 -15.47 28.81 -24.20
N GLN A 401 -15.46 29.50 -25.32
CA GLN A 401 -14.72 29.11 -26.50
C GLN A 401 -13.21 29.32 -26.32
N LEU A 402 -12.80 30.35 -25.54
CA LEU A 402 -11.39 30.60 -25.20
C LEU A 402 -10.74 29.50 -24.34
N GLN A 403 -11.51 28.67 -23.69
CA GLN A 403 -10.98 27.55 -22.89
C GLN A 403 -10.61 26.33 -23.72
N LYS A 404 -11.08 26.23 -24.96
CA LYS A 404 -10.98 25.04 -25.83
C LYS A 404 -10.24 25.21 -27.17
N PRO A 405 -9.57 26.34 -27.48
CA PRO A 405 -9.05 26.58 -28.84
C PRO A 405 -7.92 25.60 -29.18
N PHE A 406 -7.29 24.98 -28.19
CA PHE A 406 -6.18 24.04 -28.33
C PHE A 406 -6.61 22.57 -28.34
N ASP A 407 -7.92 22.31 -28.12
CA ASP A 407 -8.45 20.95 -28.21
C ASP A 407 -8.41 20.46 -29.66
N ARG A 408 -8.12 19.17 -29.84
CA ARG A 408 -8.05 18.56 -31.18
C ARG A 408 -9.42 18.61 -31.84
N PHE A 409 -9.44 18.95 -33.16
CA PHE A 409 -10.65 19.10 -33.96
C PHE A 409 -11.64 20.15 -33.45
N TYR A 410 -11.25 20.96 -32.43
CA TYR A 410 -12.12 22.01 -31.96
C TYR A 410 -12.30 23.11 -33.01
N ARG A 411 -13.55 23.42 -33.32
CA ARG A 411 -13.95 24.50 -34.22
C ARG A 411 -15.21 25.13 -33.69
N THR A 412 -15.28 26.47 -33.82
CA THR A 412 -16.51 27.21 -33.46
C THR A 412 -17.61 26.93 -34.52
N GLU A 413 -18.89 27.02 -34.17
CA GLU A 413 -20.00 26.80 -35.12
C GLU A 413 -19.95 27.72 -36.31
N VAL A 414 -19.52 28.98 -36.11
CA VAL A 414 -19.33 29.95 -37.17
C VAL A 414 -18.23 29.53 -38.15
N SER A 415 -17.19 28.84 -37.65
CA SER A 415 -16.10 28.36 -38.48
C SER A 415 -16.44 27.11 -39.29
N ARG A 416 -17.40 26.28 -38.83
CA ARG A 416 -17.88 25.10 -39.57
C ARG A 416 -18.65 25.46 -40.84
N ASN A 417 -19.34 26.60 -40.81
CA ASN A 417 -20.15 27.07 -41.93
C ASN A 417 -19.36 27.84 -43.04
N ARG A 418 -18.09 28.19 -42.78
CA ARG A 418 -17.23 28.84 -43.79
C ARG A 418 -16.62 27.79 -44.72
N ALA A 419 -16.77 27.94 -46.01
CA ALA A 419 -16.32 27.02 -47.06
C ALA A 419 -14.80 26.75 -47.08
N SER A 420 -14.01 27.46 -46.30
CA SER A 420 -12.56 27.30 -46.17
C SER A 420 -12.21 26.53 -44.88
N GLY A 421 -12.65 25.26 -44.75
CA GLY A 421 -12.50 24.44 -43.57
C GLY A 421 -11.05 24.10 -43.20
N GLY A 422 -10.64 24.38 -41.99
CA GLY A 422 -9.38 23.84 -41.38
C GLY A 422 -9.67 22.55 -40.62
N SER A 423 -8.66 21.70 -40.52
CA SER A 423 -8.75 20.41 -39.79
C SER A 423 -9.03 20.53 -38.30
N GLY A 424 -8.89 21.72 -37.71
CA GLY A 424 -8.93 21.88 -36.23
C GLY A 424 -7.73 21.26 -35.49
N LEU A 425 -6.70 20.83 -36.23
CA LEU A 425 -5.49 20.22 -35.65
C LEU A 425 -4.32 21.21 -35.50
N GLY A 426 -4.33 22.31 -36.26
CA GLY A 426 -3.20 23.26 -36.33
C GLY A 426 -2.82 23.84 -34.97
N LEU A 427 -3.79 24.25 -34.14
CA LEU A 427 -3.51 24.78 -32.78
C LEU A 427 -3.09 23.67 -31.80
N ALA A 428 -3.60 22.45 -31.93
CA ALA A 428 -3.13 21.30 -31.14
C ALA A 428 -1.67 20.95 -31.50
N ILE A 429 -1.26 21.06 -32.77
CA ILE A 429 0.13 20.91 -33.18
C ILE A 429 0.99 22.05 -32.60
N CYS A 430 0.49 23.29 -32.54
CA CYS A 430 1.18 24.39 -31.89
C CYS A 430 1.47 24.10 -30.42
N VAL A 431 0.50 23.57 -29.67
CA VAL A 431 0.68 23.16 -28.27
C VAL A 431 1.81 22.13 -28.13
N ASN A 432 1.83 21.08 -28.99
CA ASN A 432 2.85 20.05 -28.91
C ASN A 432 4.24 20.61 -29.22
N ILE A 433 4.35 21.48 -30.22
CA ILE A 433 5.62 22.15 -30.57
C ILE A 433 6.11 23.00 -29.39
N VAL A 434 5.23 23.83 -28.82
CA VAL A 434 5.58 24.72 -27.69
C VAL A 434 5.95 23.93 -26.45
N HIS A 435 5.21 22.89 -26.10
CA HIS A 435 5.54 22.00 -24.97
C HIS A 435 6.89 21.28 -25.20
N ALA A 436 7.16 20.83 -26.41
CA ALA A 436 8.45 20.22 -26.72
C ALA A 436 9.62 21.21 -26.57
N HIS A 437 9.36 22.52 -26.63
CA HIS A 437 10.32 23.59 -26.37
C HIS A 437 10.27 24.10 -24.90
N ASN A 438 9.65 23.34 -23.98
CA ASN A 438 9.47 23.71 -22.56
C ASN A 438 8.72 25.02 -22.38
N GLY A 439 7.84 25.38 -23.31
CA GLY A 439 7.04 26.58 -23.31
C GLY A 439 5.57 26.32 -22.98
N HIS A 440 4.79 27.40 -22.99
CA HIS A 440 3.34 27.37 -22.78
C HIS A 440 2.62 28.20 -23.84
N LEU A 441 1.39 27.81 -24.17
CA LEU A 441 0.53 28.50 -25.10
C LEU A 441 -0.73 29.01 -24.38
N HIS A 442 -1.06 30.27 -24.55
CA HIS A 442 -2.21 30.91 -23.90
C HIS A 442 -3.10 31.58 -24.94
N ALA A 443 -4.41 31.52 -24.75
CA ALA A 443 -5.38 32.25 -25.53
C ALA A 443 -6.13 33.26 -24.66
N ALA A 444 -6.35 34.46 -25.18
CA ALA A 444 -7.08 35.54 -24.51
C ALA A 444 -7.88 36.34 -25.53
N HIS A 445 -8.75 37.23 -25.08
CA HIS A 445 -9.34 38.25 -25.98
C HIS A 445 -8.29 39.19 -26.50
N SER A 446 -8.31 39.44 -27.80
CA SER A 446 -7.45 40.42 -28.43
C SER A 446 -7.92 41.86 -28.10
N PRO A 447 -7.01 42.80 -27.81
CA PRO A 447 -7.35 44.21 -27.66
C PRO A 447 -7.93 44.82 -28.96
N PHE A 448 -7.80 44.10 -30.08
CA PHE A 448 -8.32 44.49 -31.36
C PHE A 448 -9.67 43.86 -31.70
N GLY A 449 -10.28 43.16 -30.74
CA GLY A 449 -11.62 42.57 -30.84
C GLY A 449 -11.69 41.11 -31.29
N GLY A 450 -10.54 40.50 -31.59
CA GLY A 450 -10.41 39.08 -32.01
C GLY A 450 -9.87 38.19 -30.89
N VAL A 451 -8.95 37.29 -31.24
CA VAL A 451 -8.25 36.37 -30.36
C VAL A 451 -6.77 36.72 -30.26
N SER A 452 -6.22 36.64 -29.08
CA SER A 452 -4.78 36.81 -28.81
C SER A 452 -4.20 35.47 -28.42
N ILE A 453 -3.28 34.92 -29.20
CA ILE A 453 -2.53 33.71 -28.88
C ILE A 453 -1.12 34.11 -28.49
N THR A 454 -0.72 33.82 -27.26
CA THR A 454 0.62 34.09 -26.72
C THR A 454 1.40 32.80 -26.57
N VAL A 455 2.56 32.76 -27.19
CA VAL A 455 3.56 31.70 -27.08
C VAL A 455 4.60 32.13 -26.06
N GLU A 456 4.73 31.41 -24.98
CA GLU A 456 5.80 31.58 -24.01
C GLU A 456 6.89 30.56 -24.28
N LEU A 457 8.13 31.01 -24.46
CA LEU A 457 9.30 30.15 -24.66
C LEU A 457 10.41 30.57 -23.68
N PRO A 458 11.17 29.60 -23.12
CA PRO A 458 12.31 29.91 -22.27
C PRO A 458 13.45 30.51 -23.13
N LEU A 459 14.14 31.54 -22.60
CA LEU A 459 15.31 32.12 -23.21
C LEU A 459 16.52 31.20 -23.17
N ASP A 460 17.37 31.20 -24.17
CA ASP A 460 18.51 30.29 -24.34
C ASP A 460 19.53 30.31 -23.16
N ARG A 461 19.63 31.40 -22.43
CA ARG A 461 20.64 31.59 -21.36
C ARG A 461 20.56 30.63 -20.17
N ASP A 462 19.43 29.94 -19.97
CA ASP A 462 19.19 29.10 -18.80
C ASP A 462 19.26 27.59 -19.09
N LEU A 463 19.14 27.16 -20.33
CA LEU A 463 19.17 25.72 -20.69
C LEU A 463 20.59 25.13 -20.77
N GLN A 464 21.63 25.96 -20.83
CA GLN A 464 23.04 25.50 -20.82
C GLN A 464 23.54 25.06 -19.42
N ARG A 465 22.73 25.19 -18.37
CA ARG A 465 23.11 24.80 -16.99
C ARG A 465 22.53 23.48 -16.49
N GLU A 466 21.64 22.84 -17.27
CA GLU A 466 20.98 21.57 -16.88
C GLU A 466 21.34 20.37 -17.76
N VAL A 467 22.39 20.46 -18.59
CA VAL A 467 22.95 19.32 -19.33
C VAL A 467 24.25 18.83 -18.70
#